data_25e0d36a2bfaaa1caef5a14dc6725df1
#
_entry.id   25e0d36a2bfaaa1caef5a14dc6725df1
#
_cell.length_a   1.000
_cell.length_b   1.000
_cell.length_c   1.000
_cell.angle_alpha   90.00
_cell.angle_beta   90.00
_cell.angle_gamma   90.00
#
_symmetry.space_group_name_H-M   'P 1'
#
loop_
_entity.id
_entity.type
_entity.pdbx_description
1 polymer ?
#
loop_
_entity_poly.entity_id
_entity_poly.type
_entity_poly.pdbx_seq_one_letter_code
_entity_poly.pdbx_strand_id
1 'polypeptide(L)'
;RVDLRQCRIGLGPVAVFGASNFPLAFSTAGGDTAAALAAGCPVVFKAHSGHMATAERVAAAILRAAERTGMPAGVFNMIYGGGVGERLVRHPAIQAVGFTGSLKGGRALCDMAAARAQPIPVFAEMSSINPVVLLPAALKKRGEAVADELSA
;
A
#
# COMPACT_ATOMS: atom_id res chain seq x y z
N ARG A 1 -23.16 -33.59 -14.96
CA ARG A 1 -22.19 -32.50 -14.77
C ARG A 1 -22.09 -32.22 -13.27
N VAL A 2 -20.88 -32.07 -12.76
CA VAL A 2 -20.63 -31.66 -11.36
C VAL A 2 -20.81 -30.14 -11.29
N ASP A 3 -21.63 -29.64 -10.36
CA ASP A 3 -21.78 -28.19 -10.09
C ASP A 3 -20.63 -27.77 -9.16
N LEU A 4 -19.62 -27.09 -9.70
CA LEU A 4 -18.47 -26.54 -8.96
C LEU A 4 -18.65 -25.02 -8.84
N ARG A 5 -18.60 -24.53 -7.60
CA ARG A 5 -18.71 -23.10 -7.28
C ARG A 5 -17.53 -22.64 -6.47
N GLN A 6 -16.99 -21.48 -6.80
CA GLN A 6 -15.92 -20.82 -6.05
C GLN A 6 -16.42 -19.49 -5.52
N CYS A 7 -16.19 -19.21 -4.25
CA CYS A 7 -16.39 -17.89 -3.66
C CYS A 7 -15.11 -17.41 -3.01
N ARG A 8 -14.94 -16.10 -2.93
CA ARG A 8 -13.83 -15.46 -2.22
C ARG A 8 -14.32 -15.01 -0.84
N ILE A 9 -13.47 -15.21 0.16
CA ILE A 9 -13.72 -14.77 1.54
C ILE A 9 -12.59 -13.83 1.97
N GLY A 10 -12.88 -12.90 2.90
CA GLY A 10 -11.87 -12.01 3.46
C GLY A 10 -10.81 -12.80 4.24
N LEU A 11 -9.54 -12.40 4.11
CA LEU A 11 -8.42 -13.01 4.84
C LEU A 11 -8.45 -12.69 6.34
N GLY A 12 -9.03 -11.55 6.70
CA GLY A 12 -8.96 -10.97 8.04
C GLY A 12 -8.31 -9.58 8.01
N PRO A 13 -7.89 -9.03 9.17
CA PRO A 13 -7.31 -7.70 9.24
C PRO A 13 -6.05 -7.54 8.37
N VAL A 14 -6.02 -6.46 7.58
CA VAL A 14 -4.91 -6.13 6.68
C VAL A 14 -4.17 -4.90 7.20
N ALA A 15 -2.85 -5.00 7.34
CA ALA A 15 -1.99 -3.85 7.59
C ALA A 15 -1.67 -3.16 6.27
N VAL A 16 -1.96 -1.86 6.14
CA VAL A 16 -1.68 -1.10 4.93
C VAL A 16 -0.68 0.02 5.20
N PHE A 17 0.33 0.12 4.34
CA PHE A 17 1.40 1.13 4.39
C PHE A 17 1.37 1.95 3.11
N GLY A 18 1.00 3.22 3.22
CA GLY A 18 0.86 4.10 2.06
C GLY A 18 2.18 4.69 1.57
N ALA A 19 2.22 5.05 0.29
CA ALA A 19 3.33 5.73 -0.35
C ALA A 19 3.53 7.15 0.19
N SER A 20 4.77 7.66 0.14
CA SER A 20 5.11 9.03 0.52
C SER A 20 4.75 10.04 -0.57
N ASN A 21 5.00 9.70 -1.83
CA ASN A 21 4.92 10.59 -2.99
C ASN A 21 3.52 10.66 -3.64
N PHE A 22 2.61 9.75 -3.27
CA PHE A 22 1.22 9.74 -3.74
C PHE A 22 0.24 9.71 -2.56
N PRO A 23 0.08 10.85 -1.85
CA PRO A 23 -0.65 10.88 -0.58
C PRO A 23 -2.16 10.64 -0.69
N LEU A 24 -2.72 10.67 -1.89
CA LEU A 24 -4.12 10.36 -2.17
C LEU A 24 -4.28 8.98 -2.85
N ALA A 25 -3.63 8.80 -4.03
CA ALA A 25 -3.87 7.63 -4.87
C ALA A 25 -3.33 6.32 -4.29
N PHE A 26 -2.17 6.36 -3.60
CA PHE A 26 -1.51 5.18 -3.04
C PHE A 26 -1.23 5.33 -1.54
N SER A 27 -2.20 5.88 -0.82
CA SER A 27 -2.10 6.08 0.62
C SER A 27 -3.42 5.70 1.32
N THR A 28 -3.91 6.53 2.24
CA THR A 28 -4.98 6.21 3.21
C THR A 28 -6.24 5.62 2.59
N ALA A 29 -6.76 6.19 1.50
CA ALA A 29 -7.91 5.68 0.73
C ALA A 29 -7.48 5.11 -0.63
N GLY A 30 -6.20 4.79 -0.79
CA GLY A 30 -5.64 4.31 -2.05
C GLY A 30 -5.99 2.85 -2.36
N GLY A 31 -5.37 2.35 -3.44
CA GLY A 31 -5.68 1.03 -4.00
C GLY A 31 -5.63 -0.11 -2.98
N ASP A 32 -4.61 -0.16 -2.12
CA ASP A 32 -4.46 -1.23 -1.12
C ASP A 32 -5.59 -1.22 -0.10
N THR A 33 -5.92 -0.04 0.45
CA THR A 33 -7.05 0.12 1.39
C THR A 33 -8.38 -0.23 0.73
N ALA A 34 -8.62 0.30 -0.48
CA ALA A 34 -9.86 0.05 -1.21
C ALA A 34 -10.02 -1.43 -1.56
N ALA A 35 -8.95 -2.09 -2.04
CA ALA A 35 -8.97 -3.51 -2.37
C ALA A 35 -9.22 -4.39 -1.15
N ALA A 36 -8.57 -4.09 -0.01
CA ALA A 36 -8.78 -4.82 1.23
C ALA A 36 -10.22 -4.70 1.73
N LEU A 37 -10.78 -3.48 1.77
CA LEU A 37 -12.17 -3.26 2.17
C LEU A 37 -13.17 -3.93 1.21
N ALA A 38 -12.93 -3.86 -0.10
CA ALA A 38 -13.76 -4.52 -1.10
C ALA A 38 -13.74 -6.06 -0.98
N ALA A 39 -12.62 -6.61 -0.49
CA ALA A 39 -12.49 -8.03 -0.20
C ALA A 39 -13.12 -8.45 1.16
N GLY A 40 -13.75 -7.53 1.89
CA GLY A 40 -14.34 -7.78 3.20
C GLY A 40 -13.31 -7.85 4.35
N CYS A 41 -12.11 -7.29 4.16
CA CYS A 41 -11.06 -7.25 5.16
C CYS A 41 -11.05 -5.91 5.89
N PRO A 42 -11.06 -5.88 7.24
CA PRO A 42 -10.81 -4.65 7.99
C PRO A 42 -9.35 -4.21 7.80
N VAL A 43 -9.14 -2.89 7.85
CA VAL A 43 -7.84 -2.27 7.58
C VAL A 43 -7.28 -1.56 8.82
N VAL A 44 -6.00 -1.80 9.10
CA VAL A 44 -5.20 -0.97 9.98
C VAL A 44 -4.15 -0.24 9.12
N PHE A 45 -4.42 1.03 8.86
CA PHE A 45 -3.54 1.86 8.02
C PHE A 45 -2.45 2.52 8.86
N LYS A 46 -1.21 2.34 8.49
CA LYS A 46 -0.07 3.05 9.09
C LYS A 46 0.22 4.32 8.28
N ALA A 47 -0.05 5.48 8.88
CA ALA A 47 0.16 6.79 8.24
C ALA A 47 1.64 7.03 7.90
N HIS A 48 1.90 7.56 6.71
CA HIS A 48 3.24 7.98 6.32
C HIS A 48 3.60 9.31 6.98
N SER A 49 4.82 9.42 7.51
CA SER A 49 5.28 10.63 8.24
C SER A 49 5.32 11.89 7.38
N GLY A 50 5.49 11.76 6.06
CA GLY A 50 5.57 12.89 5.13
C GLY A 50 4.24 13.62 4.87
N HIS A 51 3.09 13.02 5.22
CA HIS A 51 1.77 13.63 4.95
C HIS A 51 0.70 13.23 5.98
N MET A 52 1.05 13.20 7.26
CA MET A 52 0.13 12.77 8.33
C MET A 52 -1.17 13.57 8.38
N ALA A 53 -1.13 14.90 8.17
CA ALA A 53 -2.32 15.73 8.18
C ALA A 53 -3.29 15.39 7.02
N THR A 54 -2.78 15.05 5.84
CA THR A 54 -3.59 14.55 4.73
C THR A 54 -4.21 13.21 5.07
N ALA A 55 -3.40 12.29 5.61
CA ALA A 55 -3.87 10.98 6.05
C ALA A 55 -5.00 11.07 7.06
N GLU A 56 -4.89 11.96 8.05
CA GLU A 56 -5.92 12.23 9.07
C GLU A 56 -7.25 12.66 8.46
N ARG A 57 -7.22 13.61 7.54
CA ARG A 57 -8.43 14.11 6.86
C ARG A 57 -9.11 13.04 6.03
N VAL A 58 -8.32 12.22 5.32
CA VAL A 58 -8.82 11.12 4.52
C VAL A 58 -9.39 10.01 5.40
N ALA A 59 -8.71 9.64 6.49
CA ALA A 59 -9.20 8.68 7.46
C ALA A 59 -10.54 9.11 8.08
N ALA A 60 -10.66 10.38 8.47
CA ALA A 60 -11.92 10.92 8.97
C ALA A 60 -13.06 10.83 7.93
N ALA A 61 -12.76 10.98 6.64
CA ALA A 61 -13.75 10.79 5.58
C ALA A 61 -14.17 9.32 5.45
N ILE A 62 -13.22 8.37 5.51
CA ILE A 62 -13.51 6.93 5.50
C ILE A 62 -14.39 6.55 6.69
N LEU A 63 -14.07 7.00 7.89
CA LEU A 63 -14.82 6.68 9.10
C LEU A 63 -16.26 7.23 9.03
N ARG A 64 -16.45 8.47 8.57
CA ARG A 64 -17.79 9.03 8.35
C ARG A 64 -18.57 8.25 7.28
N ALA A 65 -17.91 7.80 6.22
CA ALA A 65 -18.57 6.99 5.20
C ALA A 65 -18.99 5.62 5.76
N ALA A 66 -18.10 4.98 6.52
CA ALA A 66 -18.39 3.70 7.18
C ALA A 66 -19.61 3.81 8.13
N GLU A 67 -19.65 4.85 8.96
CA GLU A 67 -20.78 5.12 9.85
C GLU A 67 -22.08 5.33 9.07
N ARG A 68 -22.06 6.17 8.04
CA ARG A 68 -23.24 6.48 7.21
C ARG A 68 -23.79 5.27 6.44
N THR A 69 -22.95 4.31 6.13
CA THR A 69 -23.32 3.09 5.41
C THR A 69 -23.56 1.89 6.32
N GLY A 70 -23.50 2.08 7.64
CA GLY A 70 -23.73 1.00 8.61
C GLY A 70 -22.65 -0.08 8.60
N MET A 71 -21.42 0.24 8.20
CA MET A 71 -20.32 -0.71 8.27
C MET A 71 -19.95 -1.04 9.72
N PRO A 72 -19.43 -2.25 9.99
CA PRO A 72 -19.04 -2.64 11.34
C PRO A 72 -18.02 -1.70 11.96
N ALA A 73 -18.12 -1.49 13.26
CA ALA A 73 -17.10 -0.75 14.02
C ALA A 73 -15.74 -1.42 13.88
N GLY A 74 -14.69 -0.61 13.69
CA GLY A 74 -13.34 -1.12 13.51
C GLY A 74 -12.97 -1.58 12.09
N VAL A 75 -13.86 -1.42 11.10
CA VAL A 75 -13.57 -1.76 9.69
C VAL A 75 -12.36 -1.02 9.14
N PHE A 76 -12.11 0.19 9.61
CA PHE A 76 -10.93 0.99 9.30
C PHE A 76 -10.37 1.64 10.56
N ASN A 77 -9.05 1.52 10.74
CA ASN A 77 -8.31 2.18 11.81
C ASN A 77 -7.01 2.77 11.27
N MET A 78 -6.50 3.82 11.89
CA MET A 78 -5.23 4.42 11.51
C MET A 78 -4.30 4.53 12.71
N ILE A 79 -3.00 4.25 12.48
CA ILE A 79 -1.94 4.37 13.48
C ILE A 79 -0.81 5.27 12.96
N TYR A 80 -0.07 5.85 13.89
CA TYR A 80 1.03 6.78 13.62
C TYR A 80 2.31 6.33 14.30
N GLY A 81 3.43 6.88 13.84
CA GLY A 81 4.73 6.79 14.49
C GLY A 81 5.76 5.93 13.78
N GLY A 82 7.03 6.16 14.15
CA GLY A 82 8.15 5.32 13.74
C GLY A 82 8.18 4.00 14.53
N GLY A 83 8.62 2.91 13.91
CA GLY A 83 8.75 1.60 14.56
C GLY A 83 7.43 0.83 14.79
N VAL A 84 6.28 1.49 14.76
CA VAL A 84 4.97 0.82 14.95
C VAL A 84 4.64 -0.15 13.81
N GLY A 85 5.17 0.09 12.61
CA GLY A 85 4.93 -0.76 11.43
C GLY A 85 5.41 -2.19 11.62
N GLU A 86 6.60 -2.38 12.20
CA GLU A 86 7.11 -3.71 12.51
C GLU A 86 6.22 -4.45 13.51
N ARG A 87 5.81 -3.76 14.58
CA ARG A 87 4.90 -4.33 15.58
C ARG A 87 3.56 -4.71 14.98
N LEU A 88 3.06 -3.89 14.04
CA LEU A 88 1.81 -4.16 13.33
C LEU A 88 1.93 -5.44 12.48
N VAL A 89 2.98 -5.57 11.66
CA VAL A 89 3.18 -6.76 10.82
C VAL A 89 3.36 -8.03 11.66
N ARG A 90 4.03 -7.93 12.79
CA ARG A 90 4.24 -9.07 13.71
C ARG A 90 3.00 -9.42 14.55
N HIS A 91 1.99 -8.56 14.58
CA HIS A 91 0.80 -8.80 15.38
C HIS A 91 0.00 -10.01 14.86
N PRO A 92 -0.36 -10.99 15.72
CA PRO A 92 -0.96 -12.25 15.28
C PRO A 92 -2.32 -12.08 14.59
N ALA A 93 -3.09 -11.04 14.91
CA ALA A 93 -4.36 -10.77 14.27
C ALA A 93 -4.23 -10.30 12.80
N ILE A 94 -3.08 -9.75 12.39
CA ILE A 94 -2.88 -9.30 11.00
C ILE A 94 -2.72 -10.53 10.09
N GLN A 95 -3.47 -10.55 9.00
CA GLN A 95 -3.55 -11.68 8.07
C GLN A 95 -2.99 -11.37 6.68
N ALA A 96 -2.72 -10.11 6.37
CA ALA A 96 -2.04 -9.70 5.14
C ALA A 96 -1.42 -8.30 5.31
N VAL A 97 -0.51 -7.97 4.41
CA VAL A 97 0.10 -6.63 4.32
C VAL A 97 -0.07 -6.09 2.91
N GLY A 98 -0.54 -4.85 2.80
CA GLY A 98 -0.47 -4.02 1.58
C GLY A 98 0.59 -2.94 1.76
N PHE A 99 1.46 -2.75 0.79
CA PHE A 99 2.55 -1.78 0.86
C PHE A 99 2.80 -1.12 -0.49
N THR A 100 2.90 0.18 -0.49
CA THR A 100 3.42 0.95 -1.63
C THR A 100 4.54 1.86 -1.13
N GLY A 101 5.75 1.72 -1.70
CA GLY A 101 6.90 2.51 -1.26
C GLY A 101 8.24 2.01 -1.77
N SER A 102 9.31 2.21 -1.01
CA SER A 102 10.67 1.86 -1.39
C SER A 102 10.93 0.35 -1.40
N LEU A 103 11.84 -0.10 -2.27
CA LEU A 103 12.32 -1.49 -2.29
C LEU A 103 12.81 -1.95 -0.90
N LYS A 104 13.59 -1.12 -0.21
CA LYS A 104 14.11 -1.43 1.13
C LYS A 104 12.98 -1.67 2.13
N GLY A 105 11.96 -0.79 2.13
CA GLY A 105 10.81 -0.91 3.02
C GLY A 105 9.98 -2.15 2.72
N GLY A 106 9.63 -2.37 1.44
CA GLY A 106 8.84 -3.52 1.03
C GLY A 106 9.53 -4.85 1.33
N ARG A 107 10.83 -4.97 1.03
CA ARG A 107 11.61 -6.19 1.36
C ARG A 107 11.63 -6.46 2.86
N ALA A 108 11.85 -5.44 3.69
CA ALA A 108 11.83 -5.61 5.14
C ALA A 108 10.47 -6.13 5.65
N LEU A 109 9.36 -5.64 5.10
CA LEU A 109 8.02 -6.14 5.45
C LEU A 109 7.80 -7.59 4.97
N CYS A 110 8.28 -7.94 3.77
CA CYS A 110 8.23 -9.32 3.26
C CYS A 110 8.97 -10.28 4.19
N ASP A 111 10.19 -9.92 4.59
CA ASP A 111 11.03 -10.75 5.45
C ASP A 111 10.40 -10.92 6.85
N MET A 112 9.84 -9.85 7.42
CA MET A 112 9.12 -9.90 8.68
C MET A 112 7.85 -10.77 8.62
N ALA A 113 7.08 -10.66 7.55
CA ALA A 113 5.87 -11.43 7.34
C ALA A 113 6.16 -12.93 7.16
N ALA A 114 7.23 -13.25 6.42
CA ALA A 114 7.69 -14.62 6.21
C ALA A 114 8.25 -15.26 7.50
N ALA A 115 8.89 -14.48 8.36
CA ALA A 115 9.49 -14.95 9.61
C ALA A 115 8.48 -15.17 10.75
N ARG A 116 7.20 -14.90 10.55
CA ARG A 116 6.15 -15.17 11.55
C ARG A 116 5.96 -16.68 11.77
N ALA A 117 5.50 -17.08 12.95
CA ALA A 117 5.08 -18.47 13.23
C ALA A 117 4.02 -18.94 12.23
N GLN A 118 3.11 -18.03 11.84
CA GLN A 118 2.19 -18.19 10.73
C GLN A 118 2.51 -17.12 9.69
N PRO A 119 3.23 -17.45 8.60
CA PRO A 119 3.51 -16.51 7.52
C PRO A 119 2.24 -15.94 6.89
N ILE A 120 2.30 -14.68 6.48
CA ILE A 120 1.18 -13.98 5.83
C ILE A 120 1.61 -13.39 4.48
N PRO A 121 0.69 -13.25 3.53
CA PRO A 121 0.99 -12.64 2.24
C PRO A 121 1.30 -11.15 2.39
N VAL A 122 2.23 -10.67 1.55
CA VAL A 122 2.57 -9.26 1.39
C VAL A 122 2.35 -8.87 -0.08
N PHE A 123 1.47 -7.92 -0.30
CA PHE A 123 1.21 -7.30 -1.59
C PHE A 123 1.98 -5.98 -1.62
N ALA A 124 3.14 -5.97 -2.27
CA ALA A 124 4.06 -4.85 -2.21
C ALA A 124 4.36 -4.31 -3.61
N GLU A 125 3.94 -3.08 -3.86
CA GLU A 125 4.40 -2.27 -4.98
C GLU A 125 5.60 -1.44 -4.51
N MET A 126 6.76 -1.73 -5.09
CA MET A 126 8.03 -1.14 -4.66
C MET A 126 8.57 -0.19 -5.71
N SER A 127 9.85 -0.32 -6.05
CA SER A 127 10.48 0.49 -7.07
C SER A 127 10.20 -0.06 -8.47
N SER A 128 10.09 0.85 -9.45
CA SER A 128 10.03 0.50 -10.86
C SER A 128 11.25 1.05 -11.61
N ILE A 129 11.46 0.55 -12.82
CA ILE A 129 12.45 1.07 -13.77
C ILE A 129 11.67 1.61 -14.96
N ASN A 130 11.91 2.88 -15.29
CA ASN A 130 11.37 3.51 -16.50
C ASN A 130 12.51 3.58 -17.54
N PRO A 131 12.72 2.57 -18.39
CA PRO A 131 13.84 2.53 -19.31
C PRO A 131 13.66 3.58 -20.42
N VAL A 132 14.68 4.38 -20.63
CA VAL A 132 14.78 5.31 -21.76
C VAL A 132 15.82 4.78 -22.74
N VAL A 133 15.37 4.43 -23.95
CA VAL A 133 16.26 3.93 -25.01
C VAL A 133 16.63 5.07 -25.94
N LEU A 134 17.91 5.46 -25.95
CA LEU A 134 18.43 6.52 -26.78
C LEU A 134 19.14 5.91 -28.01
N LEU A 135 18.55 6.10 -29.19
CA LEU A 135 19.16 5.63 -30.44
C LEU A 135 20.35 6.53 -30.84
N PRO A 136 21.42 5.97 -31.42
CA PRO A 136 22.62 6.73 -31.77
C PRO A 136 22.35 7.98 -32.63
N ALA A 137 21.43 7.90 -33.59
CA ALA A 137 21.05 9.04 -34.43
C ALA A 137 20.36 10.16 -33.61
N ALA A 138 19.54 9.83 -32.62
CA ALA A 138 18.91 10.81 -31.74
C ALA A 138 19.94 11.51 -30.84
N LEU A 139 20.86 10.74 -30.24
CA LEU A 139 21.95 11.27 -29.44
C LEU A 139 22.86 12.23 -30.26
N LYS A 140 23.21 11.84 -31.49
CA LYS A 140 24.03 12.69 -32.37
C LYS A 140 23.33 14.01 -32.73
N LYS A 141 22.00 14.00 -32.87
CA LYS A 141 21.22 15.16 -33.33
C LYS A 141 20.82 16.10 -32.19
N ARG A 142 20.51 15.57 -31.01
CA ARG A 142 19.92 16.31 -29.88
C ARG A 142 20.32 15.80 -28.50
N GLY A 143 21.55 15.28 -28.36
CA GLY A 143 22.02 14.67 -27.13
C GLY A 143 21.99 15.60 -25.93
N GLU A 144 22.41 16.86 -26.10
CA GLU A 144 22.37 17.85 -25.01
C GLU A 144 20.95 18.16 -24.56
N ALA A 145 20.02 18.40 -25.50
CA ALA A 145 18.61 18.66 -25.16
C ALA A 145 17.97 17.47 -24.43
N VAL A 146 18.30 16.23 -24.83
CA VAL A 146 17.80 15.04 -24.13
C VAL A 146 18.40 14.91 -22.74
N ALA A 147 19.66 15.27 -22.53
CA ALA A 147 20.28 15.29 -21.21
C ALA A 147 19.61 16.30 -20.29
N ASP A 148 19.31 17.48 -20.78
CA ASP A 148 18.58 18.52 -20.04
C ASP A 148 17.17 18.06 -19.66
N GLU A 149 16.43 17.47 -20.60
CA GLU A 149 15.07 16.92 -20.36
C GLU A 149 15.06 15.80 -19.30
N LEU A 150 16.11 14.95 -19.26
CA LEU A 150 16.21 13.85 -18.29
C LEU A 150 16.71 14.28 -16.91
N SER A 151 17.33 15.47 -16.80
CA SER A 151 17.87 16.01 -15.55
C SER A 151 16.89 16.97 -14.83
N ALA A 152 15.82 17.39 -15.49
CA ALA A 152 14.79 18.28 -14.95
C ALA A 152 13.75 17.55 -14.08
#